data_811ce5bd9c3884c89a6ac46272446768
#
_entry.id   811ce5bd9c3884c89a6ac46272446768
#
_cell.length_a   1.000
_cell.length_b   1.000
_cell.length_c   1.000
_cell.angle_alpha   90.00
_cell.angle_beta   90.00
_cell.angle_gamma   90.00
#
_symmetry.space_group_name_H-M   'P 1'
#
loop_
_entity.id
_entity.type
_entity.pdbx_description
1 polymer ?
#
loop_
_entity_poly.entity_id
_entity_poly.type
_entity_poly.pdbx_seq_one_letter_code
_entity_poly.pdbx_strand_id
1 'polypeptide(L)'
;MDDLLTTRQVQDRLKVDRITVYRMLQDGRLKGVKIGQQWRFATREVERLLGGAPAEETVGETAAMRAFPTHCVQTIQNLFSDISQTGALVIDPQGEPLTEPSALPAFCQLMLNNSRGREACQKTWQAMAQVGGSGGTFTCHAGLHYCAAPIQEDGEQVGWFLAGQMHLQAPDAEEQAALITHLAAAYGLDPAELAKATRQIPVAAGSDGAPCLSWTDRARQAVEAILKERAGLVERLQKIAEITQI
;
A
#
# COMPACT_ATOMS: atom_id res chain seq x y z
N MET A 1 12.66 -15.61 28.91
CA MET A 1 11.76 -16.11 27.83
C MET A 1 10.39 -15.50 28.08
N ASP A 2 9.88 -14.70 27.13
CA ASP A 2 8.54 -14.13 27.29
C ASP A 2 7.51 -15.26 27.16
N ASP A 3 6.75 -15.50 28.22
CA ASP A 3 5.65 -16.47 28.22
C ASP A 3 4.56 -16.03 27.25
N LEU A 4 4.15 -16.94 26.38
CA LEU A 4 3.12 -16.68 25.38
C LEU A 4 1.75 -17.10 25.88
N LEU A 5 0.85 -16.16 26.01
CA LEU A 5 -0.54 -16.38 26.42
C LEU A 5 -1.40 -16.83 25.25
N THR A 6 -2.36 -17.71 25.53
CA THR A 6 -3.45 -18.07 24.60
C THR A 6 -4.53 -16.99 24.58
N THR A 7 -5.39 -16.98 23.55
CA THR A 7 -6.55 -16.06 23.49
C THR A 7 -7.44 -16.17 24.76
N ARG A 8 -7.64 -17.38 25.29
CA ARG A 8 -8.44 -17.58 26.50
C ARG A 8 -7.79 -16.96 27.75
N GLN A 9 -6.48 -17.12 27.92
CA GLN A 9 -5.73 -16.48 29.03
C GLN A 9 -5.75 -14.96 28.94
N VAL A 10 -5.73 -14.40 27.71
CA VAL A 10 -5.88 -12.96 27.49
C VAL A 10 -7.27 -12.49 27.90
N GLN A 11 -8.34 -13.22 27.50
CA GLN A 11 -9.72 -12.92 27.90
C GLN A 11 -9.85 -12.87 29.43
N ASP A 12 -9.29 -13.90 30.11
CA ASP A 12 -9.36 -14.03 31.57
C ASP A 12 -8.58 -12.91 32.29
N ARG A 13 -7.45 -12.46 31.71
CA ARG A 13 -6.64 -11.38 32.30
C ARG A 13 -7.21 -10.01 32.05
N LEU A 14 -7.67 -9.71 30.83
CA LEU A 14 -8.24 -8.40 30.45
C LEU A 14 -9.70 -8.26 30.84
N LYS A 15 -10.37 -9.36 31.30
CA LYS A 15 -11.81 -9.40 31.60
C LYS A 15 -12.70 -9.00 30.43
N VAL A 16 -12.33 -9.42 29.22
CA VAL A 16 -13.07 -9.13 27.97
C VAL A 16 -13.45 -10.42 27.27
N ASP A 17 -14.44 -10.37 26.37
CA ASP A 17 -14.85 -11.48 25.56
C ASP A 17 -13.89 -11.76 24.38
N ARG A 18 -14.08 -12.90 23.70
CA ARG A 18 -13.23 -13.33 22.59
C ARG A 18 -13.31 -12.33 21.41
N ILE A 19 -14.47 -11.76 21.14
CA ILE A 19 -14.70 -10.83 20.04
C ILE A 19 -13.89 -9.56 20.28
N THR A 20 -13.89 -9.07 21.50
CA THR A 20 -13.11 -7.90 21.93
C THR A 20 -11.61 -8.14 21.77
N VAL A 21 -11.07 -9.33 22.14
CA VAL A 21 -9.65 -9.67 21.91
C VAL A 21 -9.28 -9.63 20.43
N TYR A 22 -10.13 -10.21 19.56
CA TYR A 22 -9.89 -10.17 18.12
C TYR A 22 -9.99 -8.76 17.53
N ARG A 23 -10.91 -7.94 18.03
CA ARG A 23 -11.01 -6.53 17.63
C ARG A 23 -9.76 -5.75 18.04
N MET A 24 -9.28 -5.94 19.28
CA MET A 24 -8.02 -5.33 19.76
C MET A 24 -6.80 -5.77 18.93
N LEU A 25 -6.84 -6.95 18.35
CA LEU A 25 -5.80 -7.47 17.47
C LEU A 25 -5.88 -6.85 16.07
N GLN A 26 -7.10 -6.64 15.55
CA GLN A 26 -7.33 -6.01 14.25
C GLN A 26 -7.01 -4.49 14.27
N ASP A 27 -7.32 -3.81 15.36
CA ASP A 27 -7.06 -2.37 15.52
C ASP A 27 -5.65 -2.08 16.11
N GLY A 28 -4.80 -3.11 16.26
CA GLY A 28 -3.41 -2.99 16.66
C GLY A 28 -3.16 -2.69 18.15
N ARG A 29 -4.21 -2.54 18.97
CA ARG A 29 -4.09 -2.32 20.42
C ARG A 29 -3.43 -3.47 21.16
N LEU A 30 -3.62 -4.68 20.64
CA LEU A 30 -3.00 -5.89 21.19
C LEU A 30 -2.21 -6.59 20.08
N LYS A 31 -0.90 -6.73 20.25
CA LYS A 31 -0.03 -7.45 19.32
C LYS A 31 -0.01 -8.94 19.63
N GLY A 32 -0.19 -9.78 18.62
CA GLY A 32 -0.13 -11.24 18.73
C GLY A 32 0.57 -11.87 17.54
N VAL A 33 1.09 -13.07 17.74
CA VAL A 33 1.72 -13.90 16.69
C VAL A 33 0.85 -15.12 16.46
N LYS A 34 0.57 -15.46 15.18
CA LYS A 34 -0.17 -16.66 14.82
C LYS A 34 0.79 -17.86 14.74
N ILE A 35 0.63 -18.83 15.65
CA ILE A 35 1.41 -20.06 15.66
C ILE A 35 0.46 -21.20 15.26
N GLY A 36 0.62 -21.70 14.03
CA GLY A 36 -0.32 -22.63 13.41
C GLY A 36 -1.69 -21.96 13.22
N GLN A 37 -2.74 -22.56 13.79
CA GLN A 37 -4.10 -22.00 13.73
C GLN A 37 -4.49 -21.19 14.98
N GLN A 38 -3.57 -20.94 15.90
CA GLN A 38 -3.86 -20.29 17.17
C GLN A 38 -3.04 -19.02 17.36
N TRP A 39 -3.68 -17.97 17.87
CA TRP A 39 -3.01 -16.76 18.29
C TRP A 39 -2.29 -16.94 19.61
N ARG A 40 -1.11 -16.33 19.73
CA ARG A 40 -0.30 -16.23 20.94
C ARG A 40 0.07 -14.79 21.18
N PHE A 41 0.07 -14.39 22.45
CA PHE A 41 0.28 -13.02 22.89
C PHE A 41 1.40 -12.99 23.92
N ALA A 42 2.38 -12.11 23.77
CA ALA A 42 3.42 -11.95 24.77
C ALA A 42 2.80 -11.42 26.07
N THR A 43 3.19 -12.00 27.22
CA THR A 43 2.68 -11.59 28.54
C THR A 43 2.85 -10.09 28.76
N ARG A 44 3.99 -9.51 28.37
CA ARG A 44 4.28 -8.08 28.47
C ARG A 44 3.25 -7.18 27.72
N GLU A 45 2.74 -7.65 26.60
CA GLU A 45 1.72 -6.89 25.84
C GLU A 45 0.38 -6.82 26.58
N VAL A 46 0.02 -7.91 27.27
CA VAL A 46 -1.20 -7.96 28.08
C VAL A 46 -1.01 -7.17 29.39
N GLU A 47 0.15 -7.24 30.00
CA GLU A 47 0.50 -6.46 31.21
C GLU A 47 0.56 -4.96 30.91
N ARG A 48 1.05 -4.56 29.75
CA ARG A 48 1.00 -3.17 29.28
C ARG A 48 -0.44 -2.63 29.25
N LEU A 49 -1.40 -3.43 28.83
CA LEU A 49 -2.82 -3.06 28.82
C LEU A 49 -3.44 -3.04 30.23
N LEU A 50 -2.94 -3.85 31.16
CA LEU A 50 -3.43 -3.92 32.53
C LEU A 50 -2.75 -2.91 33.47
N GLY A 51 -1.51 -2.56 33.18
CA GLY A 51 -0.65 -1.79 34.09
C GLY A 51 -0.96 -0.30 34.18
N GLY A 52 -2.02 0.21 33.50
CA GLY A 52 -2.44 1.61 33.65
C GLY A 52 -1.26 2.59 33.56
N ALA A 53 -0.33 2.42 32.62
CA ALA A 53 0.58 3.49 32.27
C ALA A 53 -0.29 4.71 31.90
N PRO A 54 -0.04 5.93 32.47
CA PRO A 54 -0.87 7.07 32.21
C PRO A 54 -0.93 7.25 30.70
N ALA A 55 -2.14 7.40 30.20
CA ALA A 55 -2.49 7.49 28.82
C ALA A 55 -1.54 8.42 28.03
N GLU A 56 -0.67 7.82 27.25
CA GLU A 56 -0.43 8.33 25.91
C GLU A 56 -1.67 7.98 25.03
N GLU A 57 -2.83 7.83 25.66
CA GLU A 57 -4.09 7.38 25.05
C GLU A 57 -4.66 8.39 24.06
N THR A 58 -4.35 9.66 24.21
CA THR A 58 -4.81 10.68 23.26
C THR A 58 -3.94 10.76 22.00
N VAL A 59 -2.66 10.41 22.07
CA VAL A 59 -1.76 10.43 20.92
C VAL A 59 -1.96 9.16 20.06
N GLY A 60 -2.24 8.00 20.67
CA GLY A 60 -2.47 6.74 19.96
C GLY A 60 -3.81 6.70 19.22
N GLU A 61 -4.89 7.17 19.85
CA GLU A 61 -6.21 7.26 19.20
C GLU A 61 -6.21 8.32 18.09
N THR A 62 -5.61 9.48 18.32
CA THR A 62 -5.47 10.52 17.29
C THR A 62 -4.57 10.07 16.14
N ALA A 63 -3.50 9.32 16.41
CA ALA A 63 -2.64 8.77 15.37
C ALA A 63 -3.33 7.65 14.57
N ALA A 64 -4.08 6.75 15.23
CA ALA A 64 -4.88 5.73 14.55
C ALA A 64 -6.05 6.34 13.75
N MET A 65 -6.64 7.42 14.23
CA MET A 65 -7.67 8.19 13.52
C MET A 65 -7.09 9.01 12.36
N ARG A 66 -5.81 9.39 12.40
CA ARG A 66 -5.07 10.07 11.33
C ARG A 66 -4.32 9.10 10.40
N ALA A 67 -4.24 7.82 10.73
CA ALA A 67 -3.59 6.85 9.87
C ALA A 67 -4.25 6.82 8.48
N PHE A 68 -3.44 6.66 7.44
CA PHE A 68 -3.92 6.59 6.06
C PHE A 68 -5.00 5.51 5.91
N PRO A 69 -6.18 5.78 5.30
CA PRO A 69 -7.32 4.86 5.27
C PRO A 69 -7.10 3.77 4.20
N THR A 70 -6.09 2.95 4.37
CA THR A 70 -5.63 1.94 3.40
C THR A 70 -6.78 1.08 2.86
N HIS A 71 -7.71 0.65 3.70
CA HIS A 71 -8.82 -0.21 3.27
C HIS A 71 -9.75 0.48 2.25
N CYS A 72 -10.10 1.75 2.49
CA CYS A 72 -10.96 2.51 1.57
C CYS A 72 -10.21 2.81 0.27
N VAL A 73 -8.95 3.19 0.37
CA VAL A 73 -8.09 3.50 -0.78
C VAL A 73 -7.83 2.26 -1.63
N GLN A 74 -7.59 1.09 -1.01
CA GLN A 74 -7.46 -0.18 -1.71
C GLN A 74 -8.70 -0.51 -2.54
N THR A 75 -9.90 -0.23 -2.01
CA THR A 75 -11.15 -0.48 -2.73
C THR A 75 -11.27 0.40 -3.98
N ILE A 76 -10.90 1.69 -3.88
CA ILE A 76 -10.85 2.60 -5.04
C ILE A 76 -9.82 2.14 -6.05
N GLN A 77 -8.62 1.77 -5.58
CA GLN A 77 -7.54 1.29 -6.42
C GLN A 77 -7.94 0.03 -7.19
N ASN A 78 -8.60 -0.93 -6.54
CA ASN A 78 -9.10 -2.14 -7.18
C ASN A 78 -10.13 -1.80 -8.27
N LEU A 79 -11.12 -0.96 -7.94
CA LEU A 79 -12.13 -0.52 -8.91
C LEU A 79 -11.52 0.23 -10.10
N PHE A 80 -10.54 1.11 -9.83
CA PHE A 80 -9.77 1.78 -10.87
C PHE A 80 -9.10 0.76 -11.81
N SER A 81 -8.39 -0.22 -11.24
CA SER A 81 -7.67 -1.25 -12.00
C SER A 81 -8.61 -2.14 -12.82
N ASP A 82 -9.77 -2.49 -12.27
CA ASP A 82 -10.79 -3.29 -12.96
C ASP A 82 -11.38 -2.56 -14.17
N ILE A 83 -11.61 -1.25 -14.04
CA ILE A 83 -12.18 -0.43 -15.11
C ILE A 83 -11.13 -0.07 -16.16
N SER A 84 -9.95 0.37 -15.72
CA SER A 84 -8.88 0.82 -16.62
C SER A 84 -8.08 -0.32 -17.25
N GLN A 85 -8.22 -1.55 -16.72
CA GLN A 85 -7.40 -2.71 -17.06
C GLN A 85 -5.90 -2.42 -16.92
N THR A 86 -5.55 -1.61 -15.91
CA THR A 86 -4.19 -1.10 -15.68
C THR A 86 -3.79 -1.42 -14.24
N GLY A 87 -2.56 -1.85 -14.04
CA GLY A 87 -2.03 -2.05 -12.70
C GLY A 87 -1.99 -0.74 -11.92
N ALA A 88 -2.26 -0.80 -10.61
CA ALA A 88 -2.21 0.36 -9.74
C ALA A 88 -1.61 0.03 -8.37
N LEU A 89 -1.06 1.06 -7.72
CA LEU A 89 -0.45 1.01 -6.39
C LEU A 89 -0.50 2.39 -5.77
N VAL A 90 -0.73 2.45 -4.45
CA VAL A 90 -0.52 3.68 -3.68
C VAL A 90 0.70 3.49 -2.79
N ILE A 91 1.59 4.48 -2.83
CA ILE A 91 2.81 4.53 -2.00
C ILE A 91 2.82 5.78 -1.13
N ASP A 92 3.57 5.75 -0.05
CA ASP A 92 3.82 6.91 0.80
C ASP A 92 4.86 7.88 0.19
N PRO A 93 5.13 9.04 0.81
CA PRO A 93 6.15 9.98 0.33
C PRO A 93 7.58 9.41 0.34
N GLN A 94 7.83 8.32 1.04
CA GLN A 94 9.13 7.63 1.10
C GLN A 94 9.24 6.52 0.04
N GLY A 95 8.15 6.24 -0.71
CA GLY A 95 8.12 5.20 -1.75
C GLY A 95 7.77 3.81 -1.21
N GLU A 96 7.29 3.71 0.04
CA GLU A 96 6.83 2.45 0.59
C GLU A 96 5.35 2.20 0.27
N PRO A 97 4.95 0.96 -0.08
CA PRO A 97 3.57 0.64 -0.40
C PRO A 97 2.61 0.89 0.76
N LEU A 98 1.57 1.69 0.54
CA LEU A 98 0.42 1.88 1.45
C LEU A 98 -0.71 0.90 1.16
N THR A 99 -0.75 0.37 -0.07
CA THR A 99 -1.75 -0.60 -0.53
C THR A 99 -1.07 -1.82 -1.14
N GLU A 100 -1.82 -2.93 -1.27
CA GLU A 100 -1.39 -4.05 -2.09
C GLU A 100 -1.55 -3.71 -3.57
N PRO A 101 -0.61 -4.10 -4.45
CA PRO A 101 -0.74 -3.82 -5.87
C PRO A 101 -1.97 -4.48 -6.50
N SER A 102 -2.72 -3.74 -7.34
CA SER A 102 -3.91 -4.22 -8.04
C SER A 102 -3.62 -4.49 -9.51
N ALA A 103 -4.22 -5.54 -10.08
CA ALA A 103 -4.19 -5.90 -11.51
C ALA A 103 -2.79 -5.87 -12.16
N LEU A 104 -1.78 -6.35 -11.43
CA LEU A 104 -0.41 -6.38 -11.95
C LEU A 104 -0.28 -7.27 -13.19
N PRO A 105 0.42 -6.83 -14.24
CA PRO A 105 0.86 -7.71 -15.33
C PRO A 105 1.68 -8.88 -14.80
N ALA A 106 1.59 -10.04 -15.46
CA ALA A 106 2.35 -11.24 -15.08
C ALA A 106 3.86 -10.98 -14.96
N PHE A 107 4.40 -10.11 -15.81
CA PHE A 107 5.78 -9.66 -15.74
C PHE A 107 6.13 -9.00 -14.39
N CYS A 108 5.29 -8.05 -13.94
CA CYS A 108 5.51 -7.39 -12.65
C CYS A 108 5.32 -8.34 -11.47
N GLN A 109 4.41 -9.32 -11.57
CA GLN A 109 4.27 -10.38 -10.57
C GLN A 109 5.54 -11.22 -10.44
N LEU A 110 6.17 -11.61 -11.56
CA LEU A 110 7.46 -12.33 -11.55
C LEU A 110 8.54 -11.50 -10.87
N MET A 111 8.63 -10.20 -11.19
CA MET A 111 9.60 -9.29 -10.58
C MET A 111 9.37 -9.15 -9.07
N LEU A 112 8.14 -8.93 -8.61
CA LEU A 112 7.82 -8.77 -7.18
C LEU A 112 7.93 -10.06 -6.37
N ASN A 113 7.77 -11.23 -6.99
CA ASN A 113 7.97 -12.52 -6.34
C ASN A 113 9.46 -12.88 -6.17
N ASN A 114 10.33 -12.23 -6.91
CA ASN A 114 11.78 -12.36 -6.79
C ASN A 114 12.32 -11.32 -5.80
N SER A 115 13.18 -11.70 -4.85
CA SER A 115 13.69 -10.79 -3.83
C SER A 115 14.48 -9.60 -4.41
N ARG A 116 15.37 -9.85 -5.40
CA ARG A 116 16.16 -8.80 -6.06
C ARG A 116 15.28 -7.91 -6.95
N GLY A 117 14.32 -8.52 -7.65
CA GLY A 117 13.33 -7.80 -8.45
C GLY A 117 12.46 -6.89 -7.61
N ARG A 118 11.98 -7.36 -6.46
CA ARG A 118 11.21 -6.56 -5.50
C ARG A 118 12.00 -5.36 -4.99
N GLU A 119 13.27 -5.57 -4.61
CA GLU A 119 14.16 -4.49 -4.18
C GLU A 119 14.34 -3.43 -5.29
N ALA A 120 14.50 -3.86 -6.55
CA ALA A 120 14.59 -2.94 -7.67
C ALA A 120 13.29 -2.17 -7.93
N CYS A 121 12.12 -2.81 -7.78
CA CYS A 121 10.82 -2.14 -7.82
C CYS A 121 10.70 -1.08 -6.72
N GLN A 122 11.03 -1.41 -5.47
CA GLN A 122 11.02 -0.47 -4.34
C GLN A 122 11.94 0.72 -4.59
N LYS A 123 13.18 0.50 -5.04
CA LYS A 123 14.10 1.59 -5.41
C LYS A 123 13.53 2.50 -6.49
N THR A 124 12.80 1.93 -7.46
CA THR A 124 12.12 2.74 -8.49
C THR A 124 11.05 3.63 -7.87
N TRP A 125 10.21 3.10 -6.97
CA TRP A 125 9.16 3.87 -6.29
C TRP A 125 9.75 4.95 -5.38
N GLN A 126 10.80 4.64 -4.63
CA GLN A 126 11.51 5.61 -3.80
C GLN A 126 12.12 6.74 -4.63
N ALA A 127 12.80 6.41 -5.73
CA ALA A 127 13.38 7.41 -6.62
C ALA A 127 12.29 8.31 -7.24
N MET A 128 11.16 7.73 -7.63
CA MET A 128 10.02 8.48 -8.17
C MET A 128 9.40 9.40 -7.12
N ALA A 129 9.21 8.93 -5.90
CA ALA A 129 8.67 9.73 -4.80
C ALA A 129 9.56 10.94 -4.47
N GLN A 130 10.89 10.81 -4.61
CA GLN A 130 11.86 11.87 -4.35
C GLN A 130 11.92 12.94 -5.46
N VAL A 131 11.49 12.64 -6.68
CA VAL A 131 11.50 13.64 -7.76
C VAL A 131 10.56 14.81 -7.45
N GLY A 132 9.50 14.58 -6.68
CA GLY A 132 8.51 15.59 -6.32
C GLY A 132 7.71 16.11 -7.52
N GLY A 133 6.90 17.15 -7.29
CA GLY A 133 6.20 17.87 -8.36
C GLY A 133 4.75 17.46 -8.57
N SER A 134 4.18 17.86 -9.71
CA SER A 134 2.75 17.72 -10.02
C SER A 134 2.32 16.34 -10.54
N GLY A 135 3.22 15.36 -10.50
CA GLY A 135 2.99 14.07 -11.14
C GLY A 135 3.47 14.03 -12.59
N GLY A 136 3.27 12.89 -13.26
CA GLY A 136 3.74 12.69 -14.63
C GLY A 136 3.91 11.23 -15.00
N THR A 137 4.64 10.99 -16.08
CA THR A 137 5.03 9.65 -16.54
C THR A 137 6.46 9.35 -16.10
N PHE A 138 6.68 8.19 -15.53
CA PHE A 138 7.97 7.71 -15.05
C PHE A 138 8.31 6.37 -15.67
N THR A 139 9.59 6.04 -15.74
CA THR A 139 10.08 4.74 -16.25
C THR A 139 10.70 3.95 -15.12
N CYS A 140 10.30 2.67 -14.98
CA CYS A 140 10.88 1.79 -13.96
C CYS A 140 12.20 1.16 -14.43
N HIS A 141 12.88 0.47 -13.49
CA HIS A 141 14.13 -0.25 -13.75
C HIS A 141 14.05 -1.30 -14.88
N ALA A 142 12.86 -1.77 -15.22
CA ALA A 142 12.60 -2.74 -16.28
C ALA A 142 12.08 -2.10 -17.59
N GLY A 143 12.18 -0.77 -17.73
CA GLY A 143 11.78 -0.05 -18.94
C GLY A 143 10.26 0.15 -19.11
N LEU A 144 9.44 -0.21 -18.11
CA LEU A 144 8.00 0.02 -18.17
C LEU A 144 7.63 1.41 -17.63
N HIS A 145 6.56 1.98 -18.17
CA HIS A 145 6.10 3.32 -17.82
C HIS A 145 4.98 3.27 -16.78
N TYR A 146 5.03 4.23 -15.85
CA TYR A 146 3.99 4.54 -14.87
C TYR A 146 3.49 5.95 -15.05
N CYS A 147 2.21 6.14 -14.82
CA CYS A 147 1.63 7.44 -14.53
C CYS A 147 1.54 7.60 -13.01
N ALA A 148 1.99 8.72 -12.49
CA ALA A 148 1.97 9.01 -11.06
C ALA A 148 1.29 10.35 -10.79
N ALA A 149 0.44 10.39 -9.77
CA ALA A 149 -0.21 11.60 -9.29
C ALA A 149 -0.03 11.74 -7.77
N PRO A 150 0.45 12.91 -7.26
CA PRO A 150 0.65 13.12 -5.85
C PRO A 150 -0.68 13.25 -5.11
N ILE A 151 -0.88 12.49 -4.03
CA ILE A 151 -2.04 12.57 -3.16
C ILE A 151 -1.77 13.62 -2.08
N GLN A 152 -2.69 14.56 -1.91
CA GLN A 152 -2.58 15.63 -0.92
C GLN A 152 -3.71 15.57 0.11
N GLU A 153 -3.36 15.91 1.35
CA GLU A 153 -4.30 16.12 2.45
C GLU A 153 -3.92 17.44 3.14
N ASP A 154 -4.85 18.37 3.23
CA ASP A 154 -4.64 19.71 3.82
C ASP A 154 -3.42 20.48 3.29
N GLY A 155 -3.07 20.26 2.02
CA GLY A 155 -1.95 20.91 1.34
C GLY A 155 -0.60 20.22 1.53
N GLU A 156 -0.54 19.14 2.31
CA GLU A 156 0.64 18.30 2.46
C GLU A 156 0.54 17.06 1.57
N GLN A 157 1.65 16.65 0.98
CA GLN A 157 1.71 15.43 0.19
C GLN A 157 1.80 14.22 1.12
N VAL A 158 0.79 13.35 1.07
CA VAL A 158 0.67 12.15 1.92
C VAL A 158 0.97 10.85 1.16
N GLY A 159 1.13 10.91 -0.15
CA GLY A 159 1.46 9.74 -0.95
C GLY A 159 1.42 10.00 -2.45
N TRP A 160 1.45 8.90 -3.22
CA TRP A 160 1.34 8.89 -4.66
C TRP A 160 0.38 7.79 -5.12
N PHE A 161 -0.51 8.13 -6.05
CA PHE A 161 -1.27 7.14 -6.80
C PHE A 161 -0.50 6.81 -8.08
N LEU A 162 -0.10 5.54 -8.23
CA LEU A 162 0.64 5.02 -9.36
C LEU A 162 -0.27 4.15 -10.20
N ALA A 163 -0.22 4.32 -11.52
CA ALA A 163 -0.90 3.44 -12.46
C ALA A 163 -0.02 3.22 -13.69
N GLY A 164 -0.15 2.09 -14.36
CA GLY A 164 0.65 1.85 -15.57
C GLY A 164 1.15 0.43 -15.67
N GLN A 165 2.47 0.26 -15.72
CA GLN A 165 3.20 -0.94 -16.14
C GLN A 165 2.89 -1.25 -17.61
N MET A 166 3.14 -0.27 -18.46
CA MET A 166 2.85 -0.32 -19.88
C MET A 166 4.05 0.11 -20.72
N HIS A 167 4.05 -0.22 -21.98
CA HIS A 167 4.92 0.39 -22.98
C HIS A 167 4.22 1.63 -23.57
N LEU A 168 4.94 2.74 -23.79
CA LEU A 168 4.37 3.89 -24.51
C LEU A 168 4.28 3.62 -26.01
N GLN A 169 5.17 2.80 -26.53
CA GLN A 169 5.18 2.33 -27.91
C GLN A 169 5.48 0.83 -27.92
N ALA A 170 5.04 0.14 -28.97
CA ALA A 170 5.37 -1.27 -29.11
C ALA A 170 6.90 -1.42 -29.15
N PRO A 171 7.49 -2.25 -28.26
CA PRO A 171 8.94 -2.40 -28.19
C PRO A 171 9.47 -3.08 -29.46
N ASP A 172 10.67 -2.70 -29.88
CA ASP A 172 11.41 -3.44 -30.90
C ASP A 172 11.75 -4.85 -30.43
N ALA A 173 11.69 -5.83 -31.32
CA ALA A 173 11.88 -7.23 -30.97
C ALA A 173 13.32 -7.54 -30.49
N GLU A 174 14.32 -6.87 -31.04
CA GLU A 174 15.72 -7.05 -30.68
C GLU A 174 16.02 -6.40 -29.33
N GLU A 175 15.54 -5.17 -29.11
CA GLU A 175 15.63 -4.46 -27.83
C GLU A 175 14.91 -5.24 -26.71
N GLN A 176 13.73 -5.79 -27.01
CA GLN A 176 12.99 -6.61 -26.04
C GLN A 176 13.72 -7.89 -25.69
N ALA A 177 14.32 -8.58 -26.66
CA ALA A 177 15.11 -9.80 -26.42
C ALA A 177 16.37 -9.49 -25.57
N ALA A 178 17.04 -8.38 -25.84
CA ALA A 178 18.19 -7.92 -25.06
C ALA A 178 17.80 -7.60 -23.61
N LEU A 179 16.68 -6.88 -23.42
CA LEU A 179 16.14 -6.57 -22.09
C LEU A 179 15.78 -7.83 -21.30
N ILE A 180 15.10 -8.79 -21.92
CA ILE A 180 14.75 -10.08 -21.29
C ILE A 180 16.01 -10.81 -20.84
N THR A 181 17.03 -10.88 -21.72
CA THR A 181 18.32 -11.52 -21.40
C THR A 181 19.00 -10.84 -20.20
N HIS A 182 19.01 -9.51 -20.20
CA HIS A 182 19.58 -8.72 -19.11
C HIS A 182 18.84 -8.95 -17.78
N LEU A 183 17.51 -8.86 -17.77
CA LEU A 183 16.70 -9.03 -16.57
C LEU A 183 16.77 -10.47 -16.03
N ALA A 184 16.77 -11.48 -16.93
CA ALA A 184 16.93 -12.87 -16.53
C ALA A 184 18.26 -13.11 -15.81
N ALA A 185 19.36 -12.58 -16.33
CA ALA A 185 20.68 -12.68 -15.72
C ALA A 185 20.76 -11.89 -14.39
N ALA A 186 20.25 -10.66 -14.35
CA ALA A 186 20.31 -9.79 -13.18
C ALA A 186 19.52 -10.35 -11.98
N TYR A 187 18.36 -10.95 -12.25
CA TYR A 187 17.44 -11.40 -11.20
C TYR A 187 17.38 -12.92 -11.02
N GLY A 188 18.05 -13.69 -11.90
CA GLY A 188 18.03 -15.15 -11.85
C GLY A 188 16.65 -15.73 -12.21
N LEU A 189 15.95 -15.10 -13.15
CA LEU A 189 14.64 -15.53 -13.65
C LEU A 189 14.77 -16.35 -14.94
N ASP A 190 13.78 -17.20 -15.21
CA ASP A 190 13.72 -17.95 -16.45
C ASP A 190 13.44 -17.00 -17.65
N PRO A 191 14.32 -16.94 -18.66
CA PRO A 191 14.11 -16.10 -19.83
C PRO A 191 12.84 -16.44 -20.61
N ALA A 192 12.42 -17.70 -20.64
CA ALA A 192 11.21 -18.12 -21.36
C ALA A 192 9.94 -17.64 -20.64
N GLU A 193 9.90 -17.72 -19.31
CA GLU A 193 8.82 -17.16 -18.51
C GLU A 193 8.75 -15.63 -18.66
N LEU A 194 9.89 -14.93 -18.57
CA LEU A 194 9.95 -13.49 -18.79
C LEU A 194 9.46 -13.12 -20.18
N ALA A 195 9.91 -13.82 -21.24
CA ALA A 195 9.47 -13.56 -22.60
C ALA A 195 7.97 -13.76 -22.80
N LYS A 196 7.38 -14.76 -22.14
CA LYS A 196 5.93 -14.99 -22.17
C LYS A 196 5.17 -13.87 -21.44
N ALA A 197 5.65 -13.47 -20.28
CA ALA A 197 5.01 -12.44 -19.45
C ALA A 197 5.13 -11.03 -20.08
N THR A 198 6.25 -10.72 -20.72
CA THR A 198 6.49 -9.45 -21.40
C THR A 198 5.51 -9.19 -22.54
N ARG A 199 5.09 -10.25 -23.27
CA ARG A 199 4.10 -10.13 -24.36
C ARG A 199 2.70 -9.69 -23.89
N GLN A 200 2.43 -9.82 -22.59
CA GLN A 200 1.14 -9.45 -22.00
C GLN A 200 1.13 -8.02 -21.45
N ILE A 201 2.26 -7.32 -21.52
CA ILE A 201 2.34 -5.93 -21.09
C ILE A 201 1.56 -5.06 -22.09
N PRO A 202 0.62 -4.24 -21.62
CA PRO A 202 -0.15 -3.38 -22.52
C PRO A 202 0.73 -2.30 -23.16
N VAL A 203 0.35 -1.88 -24.36
CA VAL A 203 0.88 -0.69 -25.00
C VAL A 203 -0.12 0.44 -24.80
N ALA A 204 0.35 1.61 -24.37
CA ALA A 204 -0.51 2.76 -24.10
C ALA A 204 -1.30 3.19 -25.33
N ALA A 205 -2.53 3.59 -25.11
CA ALA A 205 -3.30 4.29 -26.14
C ALA A 205 -2.76 5.73 -26.26
N GLY A 206 -2.04 6.01 -27.33
CA GLY A 206 -1.33 7.28 -27.53
C GLY A 206 0.13 7.25 -27.05
N SER A 207 0.97 7.97 -27.78
CA SER A 207 2.44 7.92 -27.57
C SER A 207 2.95 8.61 -26.32
N ASP A 208 2.12 9.35 -25.61
CA ASP A 208 2.47 10.19 -24.46
C ASP A 208 1.86 9.71 -23.12
N GLY A 209 1.06 8.65 -23.14
CA GLY A 209 0.36 8.15 -21.95
C GLY A 209 -0.72 9.08 -21.39
N ALA A 210 -1.16 10.10 -22.14
CA ALA A 210 -2.13 11.09 -21.68
C ALA A 210 -3.44 10.48 -21.13
N PRO A 211 -4.04 9.43 -21.72
CA PRO A 211 -5.20 8.78 -21.12
C PRO A 211 -4.92 8.20 -19.74
N CYS A 212 -3.76 7.57 -19.56
CA CYS A 212 -3.34 7.03 -18.26
C CYS A 212 -3.20 8.13 -17.22
N LEU A 213 -2.56 9.25 -17.55
CA LEU A 213 -2.41 10.40 -16.65
C LEU A 213 -3.77 10.96 -16.22
N SER A 214 -4.71 11.13 -17.16
CA SER A 214 -6.05 11.61 -16.86
C SER A 214 -6.82 10.68 -15.92
N TRP A 215 -6.76 9.37 -16.13
CA TRP A 215 -7.39 8.39 -15.26
C TRP A 215 -6.73 8.32 -13.88
N THR A 216 -5.40 8.37 -13.83
CA THR A 216 -4.63 8.39 -12.58
C THR A 216 -4.98 9.62 -11.74
N ASP A 217 -5.13 10.79 -12.38
CA ASP A 217 -5.54 12.02 -11.68
C ASP A 217 -6.97 11.93 -11.11
N ARG A 218 -7.90 11.32 -11.84
CA ARG A 218 -9.26 11.09 -11.31
C ARG A 218 -9.27 10.13 -10.12
N ALA A 219 -8.46 9.07 -10.15
CA ALA A 219 -8.32 8.15 -9.02
C ALA A 219 -7.72 8.86 -7.79
N ARG A 220 -6.68 9.68 -8.00
CA ARG A 220 -6.11 10.55 -6.96
C ARG A 220 -7.17 11.45 -6.33
N GLN A 221 -7.97 12.16 -7.14
CA GLN A 221 -9.05 13.03 -6.65
C GLN A 221 -10.07 12.26 -5.80
N ALA A 222 -10.43 11.04 -6.18
CA ALA A 222 -11.32 10.19 -5.39
C ALA A 222 -10.71 9.81 -4.03
N VAL A 223 -9.41 9.50 -4.00
CA VAL A 223 -8.69 9.23 -2.75
C VAL A 223 -8.67 10.47 -1.87
N GLU A 224 -8.32 11.64 -2.40
CA GLU A 224 -8.29 12.90 -1.64
C GLU A 224 -9.67 13.29 -1.08
N ALA A 225 -10.75 13.03 -1.83
CA ALA A 225 -12.11 13.25 -1.33
C ALA A 225 -12.40 12.40 -0.08
N ILE A 226 -11.98 11.14 -0.06
CA ILE A 226 -12.13 10.25 1.12
C ILE A 226 -11.28 10.74 2.29
N LEU A 227 -10.03 11.16 2.06
CA LEU A 227 -9.18 11.71 3.11
C LEU A 227 -9.84 12.92 3.76
N LYS A 228 -10.35 13.84 2.96
CA LYS A 228 -11.04 15.05 3.42
C LYS A 228 -12.33 14.74 4.21
N GLU A 229 -13.17 13.83 3.74
CA GLU A 229 -14.39 13.44 4.44
C GLU A 229 -14.06 12.79 5.80
N ARG A 230 -13.04 11.95 5.83
CA ARG A 230 -12.58 11.31 7.05
C ARG A 230 -12.04 12.33 8.05
N ALA A 231 -11.20 13.26 7.63
CA ALA A 231 -10.68 14.31 8.48
C ALA A 231 -11.82 15.13 9.12
N GLY A 232 -12.83 15.51 8.33
CA GLY A 232 -14.02 16.22 8.82
C GLY A 232 -14.88 15.39 9.78
N LEU A 233 -14.92 14.06 9.64
CA LEU A 233 -15.61 13.17 10.60
C LEU A 233 -14.84 13.11 11.92
N VAL A 234 -13.53 12.94 11.86
CA VAL A 234 -12.65 12.90 13.04
C VAL A 234 -12.78 14.20 13.85
N GLU A 235 -12.72 15.36 13.20
CA GLU A 235 -12.88 16.66 13.85
C GLU A 235 -14.24 16.79 14.57
N ARG A 236 -15.32 16.33 13.93
CA ARG A 236 -16.65 16.33 14.56
C ARG A 236 -16.74 15.42 15.78
N LEU A 237 -16.14 14.22 15.71
CA LEU A 237 -16.10 13.28 16.84
C LEU A 237 -15.27 13.83 18.01
N GLN A 238 -14.14 14.50 17.74
CA GLN A 238 -13.34 15.17 18.77
C GLN A 238 -14.14 16.28 19.48
N LYS A 239 -14.84 17.14 18.73
CA LYS A 239 -15.70 18.18 19.32
C LYS A 239 -16.82 17.59 20.20
N ILE A 240 -17.40 16.45 19.79
CA ILE A 240 -18.42 15.77 20.60
C ILE A 240 -17.80 15.23 21.90
N ALA A 241 -16.61 14.60 21.81
CA ALA A 241 -15.91 14.09 22.98
C ALA A 241 -15.54 15.20 23.98
N GLU A 242 -15.11 16.36 23.51
CA GLU A 242 -14.83 17.54 24.36
C GLU A 242 -16.08 18.03 25.09
N ILE A 243 -17.24 18.04 24.42
CA ILE A 243 -18.52 18.49 25.04
C ILE A 243 -19.02 17.47 26.07
N THR A 244 -18.71 16.19 25.92
CA THR A 244 -19.19 15.11 26.80
C THR A 244 -18.31 14.85 28.02
N GLN A 245 -17.15 15.48 28.11
CA GLN A 245 -16.22 15.39 29.25
C GLN A 245 -16.48 16.44 30.34
N ILE A 246 -17.67 17.11 30.37
CA ILE A 246 -18.10 18.06 31.41
C ILE A 246 -18.84 17.33 32.53
#